data_2f70f1cb2d77f0f3ebfec54694e37dac
#
_entry.id   2f70f1cb2d77f0f3ebfec54694e37dac
#
_cell.length_a   1.000
_cell.length_b   1.000
_cell.length_c   1.000
_cell.angle_alpha   90.00
_cell.angle_beta   90.00
_cell.angle_gamma   90.00
#
_symmetry.space_group_name_H-M   'P 1'
#
loop_
_entity.id
_entity.type
_entity.pdbx_description
1 polymer ?
#
loop_
_entity_poly.entity_id
_entity_poly.type
_entity_poly.pdbx_seq_one_letter_code
_entity_poly.pdbx_strand_id
1 'polypeptide(L)' 'MNTIISDRLNRIQPSPTSAITDRAQQLRAMGEDVISLSQGEPDFETPEHIKAAAEQAMRDGHTRYTVVDGIPE' A
#
# COMPACT_ATOMS: atom_id res chain seq x y z
N MET A 1 -22.46 -15.95 10.28
CA MET A 1 -22.78 -14.57 10.68
C MET A 1 -23.05 -13.74 9.44
N ASN A 2 -24.20 -13.11 9.35
CA ASN A 2 -24.55 -12.27 8.21
C ASN A 2 -23.81 -10.93 8.31
N THR A 3 -22.99 -10.66 7.32
CA THR A 3 -22.32 -9.37 7.22
C THR A 3 -23.23 -8.37 6.53
N ILE A 4 -23.49 -7.23 7.17
CA ILE A 4 -24.31 -6.18 6.56
C ILE A 4 -23.42 -5.34 5.66
N ILE A 5 -23.39 -5.67 4.38
CA ILE A 5 -22.67 -4.91 3.35
C ILE A 5 -23.66 -4.55 2.23
N SER A 6 -23.31 -3.49 1.49
CA SER A 6 -24.12 -3.08 0.35
C SER A 6 -24.08 -4.15 -0.76
N ASP A 7 -25.23 -4.42 -1.40
CA ASP A 7 -25.30 -5.30 -2.57
C ASP A 7 -24.40 -4.85 -3.73
N ARG A 8 -24.03 -3.58 -3.76
CA ARG A 8 -23.06 -3.06 -4.75
C ARG A 8 -21.71 -3.75 -4.65
N LEU A 9 -21.27 -4.11 -3.43
CA LEU A 9 -20.01 -4.82 -3.23
C LEU A 9 -20.01 -6.23 -3.80
N ASN A 10 -21.18 -6.86 -3.87
CA ASN A 10 -21.33 -8.19 -4.48
C ASN A 10 -21.22 -8.16 -6.01
N ARG A 11 -21.29 -6.98 -6.63
CA ARG A 11 -21.23 -6.80 -8.08
C ARG A 11 -19.87 -6.37 -8.60
N ILE A 12 -18.92 -6.10 -7.71
CA ILE A 12 -17.57 -5.72 -8.07
C ILE A 12 -16.62 -6.86 -7.78
N GLN A 13 -15.57 -6.95 -8.58
CA GLN A 13 -14.50 -7.94 -8.38
C GLN A 13 -13.38 -7.34 -7.53
N PRO A 14 -12.76 -8.11 -6.63
CA PRO A 14 -11.52 -7.69 -5.96
C PRO A 14 -10.43 -7.40 -6.99
N SER A 15 -9.44 -6.59 -6.59
CA SER A 15 -8.28 -6.32 -7.43
C SER A 15 -7.53 -7.62 -7.74
N PRO A 16 -7.33 -7.99 -9.02
CA PRO A 16 -6.55 -9.18 -9.38
C PRO A 16 -5.10 -9.11 -8.88
N THR A 17 -4.50 -7.92 -8.86
CA THR A 17 -3.13 -7.73 -8.38
C THR A 17 -3.01 -8.06 -6.90
N SER A 18 -3.93 -7.55 -6.08
CA SER A 18 -3.96 -7.87 -4.65
C SER A 18 -4.20 -9.35 -4.40
N ALA A 19 -5.14 -9.96 -5.13
CA ALA A 19 -5.45 -11.39 -4.98
C ALA A 19 -4.24 -12.28 -5.31
N ILE A 20 -3.49 -11.96 -6.36
CA ILE A 20 -2.30 -12.72 -6.75
C ILE A 20 -1.18 -12.53 -5.71
N THR A 21 -0.99 -11.32 -5.22
CA THR A 21 0.00 -11.03 -4.18
C THR A 21 -0.30 -11.81 -2.89
N ASP A 22 -1.55 -11.80 -2.44
CA ASP A 22 -2.00 -12.55 -1.26
C ASP A 22 -1.79 -14.05 -1.46
N ARG A 23 -2.10 -14.57 -2.64
CA ARG A 23 -1.91 -15.98 -2.96
C ARG A 23 -0.43 -16.38 -2.91
N ALA A 24 0.46 -15.54 -3.45
CA ALA A 24 1.90 -15.77 -3.39
C ALA A 24 2.41 -15.81 -1.95
N GLN A 25 1.92 -14.90 -1.10
CA GLN A 25 2.27 -14.89 0.33
C GLN A 25 1.78 -16.14 1.06
N GLN A 26 0.56 -16.58 0.78
CA GLN A 26 0.02 -17.81 1.36
C GLN A 26 0.86 -19.04 1.00
N LEU A 27 1.24 -19.16 -0.27
CA LEU A 27 2.09 -20.27 -0.72
C LEU A 27 3.47 -20.26 -0.07
N ARG A 28 4.08 -19.09 0.07
CA ARG A 28 5.36 -18.95 0.78
C ARG A 28 5.23 -19.35 2.25
N ALA A 29 4.15 -18.94 2.91
CA ALA A 29 3.88 -19.33 4.30
C ALA A 29 3.70 -20.83 4.48
N MET A 30 3.28 -21.53 3.42
CA MET A 30 3.16 -23.01 3.38
C MET A 30 4.48 -23.70 3.04
N GLY A 31 5.56 -22.97 2.86
CA GLY A 31 6.88 -23.52 2.53
C GLY A 31 7.18 -23.66 1.05
N GLU A 32 6.29 -23.16 0.17
CA GLU A 32 6.53 -23.19 -1.28
C GLU A 32 7.56 -22.13 -1.70
N ASP A 33 8.43 -22.49 -2.63
CA ASP A 33 9.40 -21.58 -3.22
C ASP A 33 8.75 -20.82 -4.39
N VAL A 34 8.15 -19.67 -4.06
CA VAL A 34 7.39 -18.88 -5.02
C VAL A 34 8.15 -17.62 -5.42
N ILE A 35 8.36 -17.45 -6.72
CA ILE A 35 8.85 -16.22 -7.31
C ILE A 35 7.63 -15.40 -7.75
N SER A 36 7.38 -14.25 -7.10
CA SER A 36 6.24 -13.40 -7.43
C SER A 36 6.63 -12.31 -8.41
N LEU A 37 5.90 -12.24 -9.52
CA LEU A 37 6.01 -11.17 -10.52
C LEU A 37 4.74 -10.31 -10.58
N SER A 38 3.88 -10.43 -9.57
CA SER A 38 2.56 -9.79 -9.54
C SER A 38 2.60 -8.31 -9.19
N GLN A 39 3.64 -7.88 -8.51
CA GLN A 39 3.78 -6.49 -8.06
C GLN A 39 5.23 -6.07 -8.15
N GLY A 40 5.44 -4.85 -8.63
CA GLY A 40 6.77 -4.24 -8.69
C GLY A 40 6.92 -3.11 -7.70
N GLU A 41 8.11 -2.97 -7.15
CA GLU A 41 8.50 -1.85 -6.32
C GLU A 41 9.99 -1.59 -6.50
N PRO A 42 10.47 -0.37 -6.23
CA PRO A 42 11.90 -0.11 -6.28
C PRO A 42 12.67 -1.01 -5.32
N ASP A 43 13.80 -1.54 -5.79
CA ASP A 43 14.66 -2.43 -5.01
C ASP A 43 15.48 -1.67 -3.97
N PHE A 44 15.70 -0.38 -4.18
CA PHE A 44 16.46 0.48 -3.30
C PHE A 44 15.57 1.14 -2.26
N GLU A 45 16.13 1.36 -1.08
CA GLU A 45 15.52 2.19 -0.05
C GLU A 45 15.36 3.64 -0.53
N THR A 46 14.35 4.33 0.01
CA THR A 46 14.24 5.78 -0.19
C THR A 46 15.50 6.46 0.33
N PRO A 47 16.09 7.40 -0.41
CA PRO A 47 17.29 8.11 0.04
C PRO A 47 17.14 8.74 1.44
N GLU A 48 18.18 8.70 2.24
CA GLU A 48 18.16 9.15 3.64
C GLU A 48 17.71 10.61 3.80
N HIS A 49 18.16 11.50 2.90
CA HIS A 49 17.77 12.91 2.96
C HIS A 49 16.27 13.12 2.73
N ILE A 50 15.63 12.28 1.94
CA ILE A 50 14.17 12.31 1.70
C ILE A 50 13.42 11.83 2.94
N LYS A 51 13.88 10.72 3.53
CA LYS A 51 13.30 10.20 4.79
C LYS A 51 13.43 11.22 5.92
N ALA A 52 14.60 11.81 6.06
CA ALA A 52 14.86 12.83 7.08
C ALA A 52 13.96 14.07 6.89
N ALA A 53 13.75 14.52 5.66
CA ALA A 53 12.84 15.63 5.37
C ALA A 53 11.39 15.30 5.77
N ALA A 54 10.92 14.07 5.51
CA ALA A 54 9.60 13.63 5.92
C ALA A 54 9.47 13.60 7.46
N GLU A 55 10.45 13.07 8.17
CA GLU A 55 10.47 13.08 9.63
C GLU A 55 10.43 14.49 10.21
N GLN A 56 11.22 15.40 9.65
CA GLN A 56 11.26 16.79 10.10
C GLN A 56 9.93 17.49 9.85
N ALA A 57 9.30 17.26 8.70
CA ALA A 57 7.99 17.81 8.39
C ALA A 57 6.93 17.35 9.40
N MET A 58 6.95 16.09 9.80
CA MET A 58 6.05 15.59 10.84
C MET A 58 6.31 16.27 12.20
N ARG A 59 7.57 16.45 12.59
CA ARG A 59 7.94 17.14 13.82
C ARG A 59 7.56 18.61 13.83
N ASP A 60 7.60 19.25 12.64
CA ASP A 60 7.18 20.64 12.45
C ASP A 60 5.66 20.82 12.42
N GLY A 61 4.92 19.75 12.50
CA GLY A 61 3.45 19.79 12.60
C GLY A 61 2.72 19.78 11.26
N HIS A 62 3.37 19.43 10.15
CA HIS A 62 2.74 19.29 8.83
C HIS A 62 1.96 17.97 8.77
N THR A 63 0.91 17.86 9.59
CA THR A 63 0.14 16.62 9.79
C THR A 63 -1.35 16.78 9.46
N ARG A 64 -1.73 17.88 8.81
CA ARG A 64 -3.11 18.21 8.48
C ARG A 64 -3.29 18.30 6.98
N TYR A 65 -4.53 18.41 6.54
CA TYR A 65 -4.86 18.59 5.15
C TYR A 65 -4.25 19.87 4.57
N THR A 66 -3.87 19.79 3.34
CA THR A 66 -3.42 20.91 2.51
C THR A 66 -4.40 21.11 1.36
N VAL A 67 -4.13 22.11 0.51
CA VAL A 67 -4.74 22.15 -0.83
C VAL A 67 -4.21 20.97 -1.66
N VAL A 68 -4.90 20.66 -2.76
CA VAL A 68 -4.62 19.46 -3.58
C VAL A 68 -3.16 19.37 -4.01
N ASP A 69 -2.55 20.49 -4.35
CA ASP A 69 -1.16 20.55 -4.84
C ASP A 69 -0.10 20.51 -3.71
N GLY A 70 -0.52 20.42 -2.47
CA GLY A 70 0.37 20.44 -1.31
C GLY A 70 0.46 21.82 -0.68
N ILE A 71 1.44 22.02 0.22
CA ILE A 71 1.67 23.31 0.85
C ILE A 71 2.35 24.27 -0.14
N PRO A 72 1.95 25.55 -0.20
CA PRO A 72 2.69 26.54 -0.98
C PRO A 72 4.06 26.80 -0.33
N GLU A 73 5.07 27.00 -1.15
CA GLU A 73 6.41 27.42 -0.67
C GLU A 73 6.45 28.90 -0.31
#